data_9efdc02c207ddc521ec323ccd80e9858
#
_entry.id   9efdc02c207ddc521ec323ccd80e9858
#
_cell.length_a   1.000
_cell.length_b   1.000
_cell.length_c   1.000
_cell.angle_alpha   90.00
_cell.angle_beta   90.00
_cell.angle_gamma   90.00
#
_symmetry.space_group_name_H-M   'P 1'
#
loop_
_entity.id
_entity.type
_entity.pdbx_description
1 polymer ?
#
loop_
_entity_poly.entity_id
_entity_poly.type
_entity_poly.pdbx_seq_one_letter_code
_entity_poly.pdbx_strand_id
1 'polypeptide(L)'
;MANIREIQSRINSVKDTMKITNAMYMISSSKMTQARKKLADTEPYFYGLQGEISRILRHVPEIRHSYFDARQDIPAEQKRIGSIVITADKGLAGAYNHNIIKLEEEILAQPGIHKLFVVGELGRHYFAKHNVEIDTNFQYTVQKPTMHRARDIGWSVIDQFLAGELDEVYVVSVSYTHLTLPTTPYV
;
A
#
# COMPACT_ATOMS: atom_id res chain seq x y z
N MET A 1 40.61 7.93 32.08
CA MET A 1 40.26 9.30 31.60
C MET A 1 39.96 9.20 30.11
N ALA A 2 38.74 9.51 29.69
CA ALA A 2 38.43 9.58 28.27
C ALA A 2 39.35 10.64 27.65
N ASN A 3 40.06 10.24 26.59
CA ASN A 3 41.04 11.14 25.95
C ASN A 3 40.27 12.29 25.28
N ILE A 4 40.68 13.54 25.53
CA ILE A 4 40.08 14.75 24.96
C ILE A 4 39.93 14.62 23.45
N ARG A 5 40.88 13.96 22.76
CA ARG A 5 40.82 13.67 21.34
C ARG A 5 39.63 12.77 20.96
N GLU A 6 39.33 11.79 21.80
CA GLU A 6 38.19 10.87 21.57
C GLU A 6 36.85 11.62 21.69
N ILE A 7 36.74 12.48 22.72
CA ILE A 7 35.53 13.33 22.88
C ILE A 7 35.37 14.29 21.69
N GLN A 8 36.49 14.92 21.28
CA GLN A 8 36.46 15.81 20.11
C GLN A 8 36.04 15.07 18.81
N SER A 9 36.55 13.86 18.61
CA SER A 9 36.17 13.01 17.49
C SER A 9 34.65 12.67 17.53
N ARG A 10 34.14 12.30 18.71
CA ARG A 10 32.69 12.05 18.89
C ARG A 10 31.85 13.28 18.62
N ILE A 11 32.25 14.46 19.11
CA ILE A 11 31.54 15.72 18.82
C ILE A 11 31.46 15.97 17.31
N ASN A 12 32.56 15.78 16.58
CA ASN A 12 32.60 15.99 15.15
C ASN A 12 31.70 14.97 14.43
N SER A 13 31.75 13.69 14.80
CA SER A 13 30.86 12.65 14.24
C SER A 13 29.38 12.96 14.47
N VAL A 14 29.01 13.43 15.66
CA VAL A 14 27.63 13.82 15.98
C VAL A 14 27.21 15.03 15.13
N LYS A 15 28.09 16.05 14.99
CA LYS A 15 27.81 17.21 14.13
C LYS A 15 27.60 16.81 12.67
N ASP A 16 28.38 15.88 12.13
CA ASP A 16 28.23 15.43 10.76
C ASP A 16 26.96 14.59 10.58
N THR A 17 26.65 13.71 11.53
CA THR A 17 25.36 12.99 11.55
C THR A 17 24.17 13.96 11.59
N MET A 18 24.26 15.02 12.39
CA MET A 18 23.21 16.05 12.46
C MET A 18 23.01 16.76 11.10
N LYS A 19 24.10 17.09 10.38
CA LYS A 19 24.00 17.70 9.04
C LYS A 19 23.26 16.76 8.05
N ILE A 20 23.62 15.47 8.06
CA ILE A 20 22.98 14.46 7.22
C ILE A 20 21.49 14.32 7.57
N THR A 21 21.17 14.24 8.87
CA THR A 21 19.78 14.12 9.34
C THR A 21 18.95 15.36 8.94
N ASN A 22 19.52 16.56 9.07
CA ASN A 22 18.85 17.78 8.63
C ASN A 22 18.58 17.78 7.10
N ALA A 23 19.55 17.35 6.30
CA ALA A 23 19.34 17.21 4.86
C ALA A 23 18.24 16.21 4.52
N MET A 24 18.22 15.04 5.20
CA MET A 24 17.15 14.04 5.05
C MET A 24 15.79 14.59 5.47
N TYR A 25 15.73 15.35 6.56
CA TYR A 25 14.51 16.01 7.02
C TYR A 25 13.96 16.98 5.96
N MET A 26 14.81 17.84 5.40
CA MET A 26 14.39 18.80 4.36
C MET A 26 13.86 18.10 3.10
N ILE A 27 14.56 17.06 2.63
CA ILE A 27 14.12 16.27 1.47
C ILE A 27 12.79 15.57 1.75
N SER A 28 12.65 14.94 2.92
CA SER A 28 11.44 14.23 3.32
C SER A 28 10.25 15.18 3.47
N SER A 29 10.46 16.36 4.08
CA SER A 29 9.44 17.40 4.23
C SER A 29 8.95 17.89 2.87
N SER A 30 9.87 18.15 1.93
CA SER A 30 9.51 18.56 0.57
C SER A 30 8.70 17.47 -0.16
N LYS A 31 9.13 16.21 -0.08
CA LYS A 31 8.40 15.09 -0.67
C LYS A 31 7.01 14.90 -0.05
N MET A 32 6.89 15.05 1.26
CA MET A 32 5.61 14.99 1.96
C MET A 32 4.65 16.08 1.48
N THR A 33 5.12 17.31 1.34
CA THR A 33 4.33 18.44 0.81
C THR A 33 3.84 18.17 -0.61
N GLN A 34 4.71 17.62 -1.47
CA GLN A 34 4.34 17.24 -2.84
C GLN A 34 3.31 16.11 -2.86
N ALA A 35 3.47 15.10 -2.00
CA ALA A 35 2.53 13.99 -1.90
C ALA A 35 1.15 14.47 -1.41
N ARG A 36 1.11 15.32 -0.40
CA ARG A 36 -0.14 15.93 0.10
C ARG A 36 -0.86 16.74 -0.97
N LYS A 37 -0.11 17.52 -1.76
CA LYS A 37 -0.70 18.27 -2.87
C LYS A 37 -1.33 17.33 -3.90
N LYS A 38 -0.63 16.28 -4.32
CA LYS A 38 -1.16 15.29 -5.27
C LYS A 38 -2.39 14.59 -4.73
N LEU A 39 -2.41 14.26 -3.44
CA LEU A 39 -3.59 13.68 -2.80
C LEU A 39 -4.77 14.65 -2.87
N ALA A 40 -4.59 15.91 -2.43
CA ALA A 40 -5.63 16.92 -2.46
C ALA A 40 -6.17 17.19 -3.88
N ASP A 41 -5.31 17.11 -4.91
CA ASP A 41 -5.72 17.26 -6.31
C ASP A 41 -6.52 16.04 -6.83
N THR A 42 -6.30 14.84 -6.26
CA THR A 42 -6.94 13.59 -6.71
C THR A 42 -8.21 13.24 -5.92
N GLU A 43 -8.27 13.61 -4.65
CA GLU A 43 -9.33 13.28 -3.71
C GLU A 43 -10.74 13.68 -4.18
N PRO A 44 -10.99 14.90 -4.72
CA PRO A 44 -12.30 15.29 -5.21
C PRO A 44 -12.82 14.37 -6.34
N TYR A 45 -11.92 13.93 -7.22
CA TYR A 45 -12.25 13.00 -8.30
C TYR A 45 -12.65 11.63 -7.75
N PHE A 46 -11.90 11.12 -6.78
CA PHE A 46 -12.20 9.84 -6.13
C PHE A 46 -13.57 9.85 -5.45
N TYR A 47 -13.86 10.86 -4.63
CA TYR A 47 -15.15 10.97 -3.96
C TYR A 47 -16.30 11.23 -4.95
N GLY A 48 -16.05 11.96 -6.03
CA GLY A 48 -17.01 12.12 -7.12
C GLY A 48 -17.41 10.79 -7.75
N LEU A 49 -16.42 9.96 -8.11
CA LEU A 49 -16.68 8.61 -8.66
C LEU A 49 -17.41 7.72 -7.66
N GLN A 50 -16.99 7.71 -6.40
CA GLN A 50 -17.65 6.92 -5.35
C GLN A 50 -19.12 7.34 -5.18
N GLY A 51 -19.40 8.64 -5.20
CA GLY A 51 -20.77 9.17 -5.16
C GLY A 51 -21.62 8.73 -6.34
N GLU A 52 -21.08 8.79 -7.56
CA GLU A 52 -21.77 8.36 -8.77
C GLU A 52 -22.05 6.84 -8.77
N ILE A 53 -21.07 6.02 -8.41
CA ILE A 53 -21.26 4.57 -8.28
C ILE A 53 -22.37 4.27 -7.26
N SER A 54 -22.31 4.89 -6.08
CA SER A 54 -23.31 4.71 -5.04
C SER A 54 -24.71 5.17 -5.47
N ARG A 55 -24.79 6.21 -6.32
CA ARG A 55 -26.04 6.68 -6.90
C ARG A 55 -26.60 5.68 -7.92
N ILE A 56 -25.77 5.17 -8.79
CA ILE A 56 -26.17 4.15 -9.79
C ILE A 56 -26.71 2.91 -9.08
N LEU A 57 -25.99 2.37 -8.10
CA LEU A 57 -26.39 1.17 -7.36
C LEU A 57 -27.71 1.35 -6.60
N ARG A 58 -28.02 2.56 -6.14
CA ARG A 58 -29.32 2.86 -5.50
C ARG A 58 -30.47 2.91 -6.48
N HIS A 59 -30.23 3.37 -7.72
CA HIS A 59 -31.30 3.52 -8.73
C HIS A 59 -31.48 2.27 -9.56
N VAL A 60 -30.44 1.45 -9.69
CA VAL A 60 -30.45 0.20 -10.48
C VAL A 60 -29.89 -0.94 -9.61
N PRO A 61 -30.64 -1.40 -8.59
CA PRO A 61 -30.14 -2.41 -7.65
C PRO A 61 -29.89 -3.77 -8.31
N GLU A 62 -30.51 -4.06 -9.45
CA GLU A 62 -30.33 -5.30 -10.20
C GLU A 62 -29.30 -5.21 -11.34
N ILE A 63 -28.37 -4.25 -11.25
CA ILE A 63 -27.31 -4.10 -12.25
C ILE A 63 -26.46 -5.35 -12.34
N ARG A 64 -26.47 -5.99 -13.50
CA ARG A 64 -25.63 -7.18 -13.76
C ARG A 64 -24.35 -6.72 -14.45
N HIS A 65 -23.27 -6.68 -13.69
CA HIS A 65 -21.94 -6.36 -14.21
C HIS A 65 -20.90 -7.20 -13.48
N SER A 66 -19.86 -7.66 -14.17
CA SER A 66 -18.82 -8.53 -13.62
C SER A 66 -18.18 -7.96 -12.33
N TYR A 67 -18.04 -6.64 -12.22
CA TYR A 67 -17.45 -6.00 -11.05
C TYR A 67 -18.35 -6.01 -9.79
N PHE A 68 -19.63 -6.27 -9.94
CA PHE A 68 -20.60 -6.37 -8.84
C PHE A 68 -20.99 -7.81 -8.52
N ASP A 69 -20.40 -8.77 -9.24
CA ASP A 69 -20.61 -10.19 -8.97
C ASP A 69 -19.78 -10.61 -7.77
N ALA A 70 -20.43 -10.76 -6.63
CA ALA A 70 -19.79 -11.16 -5.37
C ALA A 70 -19.43 -12.66 -5.32
N ARG A 71 -19.77 -13.44 -6.35
CA ARG A 71 -19.47 -14.88 -6.46
C ARG A 71 -19.80 -15.64 -5.16
N GLN A 72 -21.01 -15.42 -4.64
CA GLN A 72 -21.44 -15.98 -3.35
C GLN A 72 -21.59 -17.50 -3.40
N ASP A 73 -21.71 -18.08 -4.57
CA ASP A 73 -21.83 -19.52 -4.76
C ASP A 73 -20.53 -20.30 -4.57
N ILE A 74 -19.40 -19.59 -4.48
CA ILE A 74 -18.09 -20.20 -4.28
C ILE A 74 -17.82 -20.34 -2.77
N PRO A 75 -17.56 -21.58 -2.27
CA PRO A 75 -17.18 -21.81 -0.88
C PRO A 75 -15.94 -21.02 -0.49
N ALA A 76 -15.87 -20.53 0.75
CA ALA A 76 -14.79 -19.68 1.22
C ALA A 76 -13.39 -20.30 1.03
N GLU A 77 -13.27 -21.62 1.23
CA GLU A 77 -12.02 -22.36 1.06
C GLU A 77 -11.53 -22.45 -0.39
N GLN A 78 -12.43 -22.24 -1.35
CA GLN A 78 -12.14 -22.31 -2.79
C GLN A 78 -12.04 -20.92 -3.42
N LYS A 79 -12.39 -19.86 -2.70
CA LYS A 79 -12.27 -18.50 -3.21
C LYS A 79 -10.81 -18.14 -3.46
N ARG A 80 -10.57 -17.55 -4.63
CA ARG A 80 -9.27 -17.02 -5.04
C ARG A 80 -9.22 -15.55 -4.74
N ILE A 81 -8.46 -15.19 -3.73
CA ILE A 81 -8.39 -13.85 -3.15
C ILE A 81 -7.10 -13.18 -3.61
N GLY A 82 -7.22 -12.07 -4.33
CA GLY A 82 -6.09 -11.22 -4.70
C GLY A 82 -5.94 -10.06 -3.73
N SER A 83 -4.74 -9.83 -3.19
CA SER A 83 -4.44 -8.68 -2.34
C SER A 83 -3.42 -7.77 -3.00
N ILE A 84 -3.78 -6.50 -3.27
CA ILE A 84 -2.85 -5.45 -3.67
C ILE A 84 -2.29 -4.82 -2.41
N VAL A 85 -1.07 -5.19 -2.03
CA VAL A 85 -0.43 -4.76 -0.79
C VAL A 85 0.52 -3.59 -1.06
N ILE A 86 0.22 -2.41 -0.50
CA ILE A 86 0.99 -1.19 -0.77
C ILE A 86 1.94 -0.90 0.40
N THR A 87 3.21 -1.28 0.24
CA THR A 87 4.28 -1.02 1.20
C THR A 87 5.22 0.08 0.71
N ALA A 88 6.15 0.53 1.56
CA ALA A 88 7.19 1.46 1.15
C ALA A 88 8.33 0.75 0.40
N ASP A 89 9.07 1.52 -0.43
CA ASP A 89 10.29 1.01 -1.08
C ASP A 89 11.50 1.02 -0.13
N LYS A 90 11.48 1.83 0.92
CA LYS A 90 12.59 2.00 1.87
C LYS A 90 12.08 2.03 3.31
N GLY A 91 12.98 1.72 4.24
CA GLY A 91 12.73 1.82 5.67
C GLY A 91 12.56 3.26 6.18
N LEU A 92 12.58 3.42 7.48
CA LEU A 92 12.39 4.69 8.21
C LEU A 92 10.99 5.29 8.03
N ALA A 93 9.98 4.44 7.82
CA ALA A 93 8.57 4.83 7.68
C ALA A 93 7.75 4.58 8.98
N GLY A 94 8.42 4.53 10.14
CA GLY A 94 7.77 4.20 11.41
C GLY A 94 7.08 2.83 11.36
N ALA A 95 5.89 2.72 11.93
CA ALA A 95 5.10 1.49 11.95
C ALA A 95 4.35 1.20 10.63
N TYR A 96 4.45 2.05 9.60
CA TYR A 96 3.68 1.93 8.35
C TYR A 96 3.73 0.53 7.74
N ASN A 97 4.94 0.05 7.42
CA ASN A 97 5.09 -1.26 6.78
C ASN A 97 4.68 -2.41 7.72
N HIS A 98 4.98 -2.29 9.01
CA HIS A 98 4.61 -3.30 9.99
C HIS A 98 3.09 -3.46 10.10
N ASN A 99 2.35 -2.36 10.13
CA ASN A 99 0.90 -2.40 10.23
C ASN A 99 0.26 -3.01 8.96
N ILE A 100 0.79 -2.69 7.76
CA ILE A 100 0.32 -3.28 6.51
C ILE A 100 0.58 -4.79 6.49
N ILE A 101 1.80 -5.19 6.82
CA ILE A 101 2.19 -6.61 6.84
C ILE A 101 1.31 -7.39 7.81
N LYS A 102 1.10 -6.87 9.02
CA LYS A 102 0.25 -7.51 10.01
C LYS A 102 -1.20 -7.67 9.52
N LEU A 103 -1.75 -6.64 8.91
CA LEU A 103 -3.11 -6.69 8.35
C LEU A 103 -3.19 -7.73 7.23
N GLU A 104 -2.19 -7.80 6.35
CA GLU A 104 -2.15 -8.79 5.29
C GLU A 104 -2.00 -10.22 5.83
N GLU A 105 -1.20 -10.43 6.88
CA GLU A 105 -1.10 -11.73 7.55
C GLU A 105 -2.45 -12.17 8.14
N GLU A 106 -3.26 -11.24 8.65
CA GLU A 106 -4.63 -11.52 9.12
C GLU A 106 -5.56 -11.92 7.96
N ILE A 107 -5.38 -11.33 6.76
CA ILE A 107 -6.13 -11.71 5.55
C ILE A 107 -5.67 -13.09 5.06
N LEU A 108 -4.36 -13.33 5.00
CA LEU A 108 -3.79 -14.62 4.58
C LEU A 108 -4.19 -15.79 5.51
N ALA A 109 -4.53 -15.50 6.76
CA ALA A 109 -5.01 -16.51 7.70
C ALA A 109 -6.48 -16.91 7.46
N GLN A 110 -7.22 -16.19 6.62
CA GLN A 110 -8.60 -16.52 6.26
C GLN A 110 -8.62 -17.70 5.27
N PRO A 111 -9.72 -18.50 5.25
CA PRO A 111 -9.83 -19.57 4.28
C PRO A 111 -9.88 -19.03 2.86
N GLY A 112 -9.18 -19.70 1.94
CA GLY A 112 -9.13 -19.33 0.53
C GLY A 112 -7.76 -19.57 -0.11
N ILE A 113 -7.67 -19.33 -1.39
CA ILE A 113 -6.42 -19.38 -2.16
C ILE A 113 -5.95 -17.93 -2.38
N HIS A 114 -4.85 -17.57 -1.76
CA HIS A 114 -4.37 -16.19 -1.74
C HIS A 114 -3.28 -15.94 -2.77
N LYS A 115 -3.37 -14.82 -3.48
CA LYS A 115 -2.34 -14.33 -4.41
C LYS A 115 -2.02 -12.87 -4.10
N LEU A 116 -0.75 -12.55 -3.87
CA LEU A 116 -0.30 -11.21 -3.50
C LEU A 116 0.26 -10.44 -4.68
N PHE A 117 -0.17 -9.19 -4.81
CA PHE A 117 0.33 -8.19 -5.75
C PHE A 117 1.00 -7.07 -4.94
N VAL A 118 2.31 -7.18 -4.76
CA VAL A 118 3.01 -6.32 -3.82
C VAL A 118 3.60 -5.08 -4.50
N VAL A 119 3.12 -3.90 -4.12
CA VAL A 119 3.71 -2.61 -4.48
C VAL A 119 4.69 -2.20 -3.39
N GLY A 120 5.92 -1.91 -3.77
CA GLY A 120 7.01 -1.53 -2.87
C GLY A 120 7.98 -2.66 -2.52
N GLU A 121 9.25 -2.29 -2.41
CA GLU A 121 10.36 -3.24 -2.24
C GLU A 121 10.34 -3.95 -0.88
N LEU A 122 9.95 -3.24 0.19
CA LEU A 122 9.97 -3.82 1.54
C LEU A 122 8.99 -4.98 1.68
N GLY A 123 7.77 -4.82 1.18
CA GLY A 123 6.78 -5.89 1.21
C GLY A 123 7.22 -7.09 0.38
N ARG A 124 7.76 -6.87 -0.82
CA ARG A 124 8.29 -7.97 -1.66
C ARG A 124 9.34 -8.77 -0.94
N HIS A 125 10.34 -8.11 -0.35
CA HIS A 125 11.38 -8.80 0.42
C HIS A 125 10.83 -9.55 1.62
N TYR A 126 9.84 -8.96 2.31
CA TYR A 126 9.24 -9.60 3.47
C TYR A 126 8.51 -10.88 3.09
N PHE A 127 7.55 -10.81 2.18
CA PHE A 127 6.71 -11.95 1.80
C PHE A 127 7.51 -13.05 1.09
N ALA A 128 8.46 -12.69 0.23
CA ALA A 128 9.37 -13.65 -0.38
C ALA A 128 10.19 -14.44 0.65
N LYS A 129 10.67 -13.76 1.72
CA LYS A 129 11.41 -14.41 2.81
C LYS A 129 10.53 -15.36 3.63
N HIS A 130 9.23 -15.11 3.71
CA HIS A 130 8.27 -15.94 4.45
C HIS A 130 7.59 -17.00 3.58
N ASN A 131 8.09 -17.22 2.36
CA ASN A 131 7.56 -18.20 1.39
C ASN A 131 6.07 -17.98 1.05
N VAL A 132 5.60 -16.75 1.09
CA VAL A 132 4.26 -16.39 0.62
C VAL A 132 4.33 -16.20 -0.90
N GLU A 133 3.38 -16.78 -1.63
CA GLU A 133 3.32 -16.64 -3.07
C GLU A 133 2.99 -15.21 -3.46
N ILE A 134 3.90 -14.58 -4.21
CA ILE A 134 3.72 -13.23 -4.76
C ILE A 134 3.75 -13.29 -6.28
N ASP A 135 2.99 -12.44 -6.95
CA ASP A 135 3.08 -12.30 -8.40
C ASP A 135 4.42 -11.69 -8.80
N THR A 136 5.28 -12.50 -9.44
CA THR A 136 6.65 -12.11 -9.82
C THR A 136 6.70 -11.12 -10.96
N ASN A 137 5.65 -11.03 -11.77
CA ASN A 137 5.55 -10.08 -12.88
C ASN A 137 5.10 -8.70 -12.40
N PHE A 138 4.54 -8.63 -11.19
CA PHE A 138 4.03 -7.41 -10.58
C PHE A 138 5.14 -6.66 -9.83
N GLN A 139 5.96 -5.88 -10.56
CA GLN A 139 7.13 -5.18 -10.03
C GLN A 139 6.93 -3.66 -9.99
N TYR A 140 6.02 -3.19 -9.15
CA TYR A 140 5.75 -1.77 -9.00
C TYR A 140 6.36 -1.18 -7.73
N THR A 141 6.83 0.06 -7.85
CA THR A 141 7.35 0.86 -6.73
C THR A 141 6.38 1.98 -6.40
N VAL A 142 6.41 2.48 -5.16
CA VAL A 142 5.58 3.61 -4.73
C VAL A 142 6.15 4.97 -5.14
N GLN A 143 7.35 5.00 -5.73
CA GLN A 143 7.99 6.25 -6.15
C GLN A 143 7.30 6.81 -7.40
N LYS A 144 7.12 8.15 -7.41
CA LYS A 144 6.51 8.90 -8.52
C LYS A 144 5.17 8.31 -8.98
N PRO A 145 4.15 8.30 -8.12
CA PRO A 145 2.83 7.79 -8.47
C PRO A 145 2.25 8.63 -9.62
N THR A 146 1.73 7.94 -10.65
CA THR A 146 1.04 8.54 -11.80
C THR A 146 -0.23 7.76 -12.09
N MET A 147 -1.21 8.42 -12.74
CA MET A 147 -2.45 7.75 -13.17
C MET A 147 -2.17 6.59 -14.14
N HIS A 148 -1.14 6.70 -14.97
CA HIS A 148 -0.74 5.61 -15.87
C HIS A 148 -0.34 4.36 -15.08
N ARG A 149 0.58 4.50 -14.12
CA ARG A 149 1.00 3.39 -13.25
C ARG A 149 -0.16 2.80 -12.43
N ALA A 150 -1.02 3.66 -11.89
CA ALA A 150 -2.20 3.19 -11.16
C ALA A 150 -3.14 2.38 -12.08
N ARG A 151 -3.29 2.79 -13.33
CA ARG A 151 -4.06 2.06 -14.34
C ARG A 151 -3.43 0.72 -14.67
N ASP A 152 -2.11 0.67 -14.87
CA ASP A 152 -1.38 -0.57 -15.18
C ASP A 152 -1.52 -1.58 -14.03
N ILE A 153 -1.37 -1.10 -12.78
CA ILE A 153 -1.62 -1.90 -11.58
C ILE A 153 -3.06 -2.42 -11.56
N GLY A 154 -4.02 -1.54 -11.77
CA GLY A 154 -5.44 -1.93 -11.80
C GLY A 154 -5.75 -2.95 -12.89
N TRP A 155 -5.30 -2.72 -14.12
CA TRP A 155 -5.56 -3.62 -15.23
C TRP A 155 -4.95 -5.01 -15.02
N SER A 156 -3.73 -5.10 -14.51
CA SER A 156 -3.07 -6.40 -14.28
C SER A 156 -3.85 -7.31 -13.33
N VAL A 157 -4.60 -6.72 -12.39
CA VAL A 157 -5.43 -7.46 -11.43
C VAL A 157 -6.86 -7.66 -11.95
N ILE A 158 -7.43 -6.64 -12.61
CA ILE A 158 -8.77 -6.69 -13.20
C ILE A 158 -8.84 -7.77 -14.28
N ASP A 159 -7.81 -7.89 -15.14
CA ASP A 159 -7.77 -8.92 -16.17
C ASP A 159 -7.84 -10.33 -15.57
N GLN A 160 -7.13 -10.59 -14.48
CA GLN A 160 -7.19 -11.86 -13.77
C GLN A 160 -8.56 -12.10 -13.11
N PHE A 161 -9.18 -11.05 -12.57
CA PHE A 161 -10.53 -11.13 -12.02
C PHE A 161 -11.56 -11.43 -13.12
N LEU A 162 -11.48 -10.78 -14.27
CA LEU A 162 -12.37 -11.00 -15.41
C LEU A 162 -12.15 -12.37 -16.06
N ALA A 163 -10.91 -12.86 -16.09
CA ALA A 163 -10.57 -14.21 -16.54
C ALA A 163 -11.06 -15.30 -15.56
N GLY A 164 -11.54 -14.91 -14.38
CA GLY A 164 -11.97 -15.86 -13.35
C GLY A 164 -10.82 -16.52 -12.62
N GLU A 165 -9.62 -15.93 -12.66
CA GLU A 165 -8.47 -16.38 -11.87
C GLU A 165 -8.51 -15.84 -10.44
N LEU A 166 -9.23 -14.75 -10.22
CA LEU A 166 -9.51 -14.15 -8.91
C LEU A 166 -11.01 -14.00 -8.72
N ASP A 167 -11.49 -14.20 -7.52
CA ASP A 167 -12.90 -14.07 -7.13
C ASP A 167 -13.17 -12.83 -6.28
N GLU A 168 -12.19 -12.42 -5.49
CA GLU A 168 -12.22 -11.18 -4.71
C GLU A 168 -10.87 -10.47 -4.82
N VAL A 169 -10.89 -9.13 -4.70
CA VAL A 169 -9.67 -8.32 -4.72
C VAL A 169 -9.71 -7.30 -3.60
N TYR A 170 -8.71 -7.32 -2.74
CA TYR A 170 -8.50 -6.35 -1.67
C TYR A 170 -7.36 -5.39 -1.99
N VAL A 171 -7.47 -4.16 -1.50
CA VAL A 171 -6.37 -3.19 -1.52
C VAL A 171 -5.98 -2.88 -0.08
N VAL A 172 -4.77 -3.30 0.30
CA VAL A 172 -4.27 -3.19 1.67
C VAL A 172 -3.26 -2.05 1.76
N SER A 173 -3.65 -1.00 2.47
CA SER A 173 -2.80 0.18 2.70
C SER A 173 -3.14 0.83 4.04
N VAL A 174 -2.32 1.78 4.49
CA VAL A 174 -2.59 2.58 5.69
C VAL A 174 -2.84 4.02 5.30
N SER A 175 -3.95 4.59 5.76
CA SER A 175 -4.23 6.02 5.63
C SER A 175 -3.86 6.76 6.91
N TYR A 176 -3.01 7.78 6.78
CA TYR A 176 -2.66 8.68 7.88
C TYR A 176 -3.47 9.96 7.75
N THR A 177 -4.66 10.00 8.35
CA THR A 177 -5.48 11.21 8.38
C THR A 177 -4.98 12.24 9.39
N HIS A 178 -4.31 11.76 10.48
CA HIS A 178 -3.63 12.60 11.47
C HIS A 178 -2.35 11.91 11.95
N LEU A 179 -1.27 12.69 12.12
CA LEU A 179 0.01 12.20 12.66
C LEU A 179 -0.06 11.78 14.14
N THR A 180 -1.16 12.08 14.82
CA THR A 180 -1.33 11.89 16.28
C THR A 180 -2.47 10.94 16.67
N LEU A 181 -3.21 10.40 15.70
CA LEU A 181 -4.31 9.47 15.98
C LEU A 181 -3.97 8.05 15.51
N PRO A 182 -4.50 7.01 16.20
CA PRO A 182 -4.34 5.64 15.74
C PRO A 182 -4.87 5.50 14.32
N THR A 183 -4.05 4.93 13.45
CA THR A 183 -4.41 4.66 12.07
C THR A 183 -5.49 3.59 12.03
N THR A 184 -6.64 3.91 11.47
CA THR A 184 -7.63 2.88 11.11
C THR A 184 -7.23 2.29 9.77
N PRO A 185 -7.06 0.96 9.66
CA PRO A 185 -6.87 0.33 8.36
C PRO A 185 -8.16 0.49 7.55
N TYR A 186 -8.03 0.92 6.30
CA TYR A 186 -9.11 0.83 5.31
C TYR A 186 -8.84 -0.41 4.46
N VAL A 187 -9.75 -1.32 4.52
CA VAL A 187 -9.84 -2.45 3.61
C VAL A 187 -10.61 -2.02 2.37
#